data_681118d1fb5bf88e08c7d70118ca5ade
#
_entry.id   681118d1fb5bf88e08c7d70118ca5ade
#
_cell.length_a   1.000
_cell.length_b   1.000
_cell.length_c   1.000
_cell.angle_alpha   90.00
_cell.angle_beta   90.00
_cell.angle_gamma   90.00
#
_symmetry.space_group_name_H-M   'P 1'
#
loop_
_entity.id
_entity.type
_entity.pdbx_description
1 polymer ?
#
loop_
_entity_poly.entity_id
_entity_poly.type
_entity_poly.pdbx_seq_one_letter_code
_entity_poly.pdbx_strand_id
1 'polypeptide(L)'
;IMVLVSILLTGCLTGCGAQVAEAEQEREEAPLQTMEEDPDLSYEVPVSAPHILVNQLGYITQSTKIAVFCGSQLPDRFEVIDADTGKTVYTGKPEKRESQDSCTDEIGYGDFSQVELPGKYYIEAPLLGDSYSFQIADNLYDDVLKEAVKQYYYNRCGITLTEEFAGSRAHNACHTGHALLREDMSVSMDVSGGWHQDENGSKDVVRAAENISVMLLAYELFGDAFSDDME
;
A
#
# COMPACT_ATOMS: atom_id res chain seq x y z
N ILE A 1 25.42 -11.78 -20.65
CA ILE A 1 25.68 -11.85 -22.11
C ILE A 1 24.40 -11.43 -22.79
N MET A 2 24.36 -10.16 -23.26
CA MET A 2 23.29 -9.60 -24.09
C MET A 2 23.47 -10.09 -25.53
N VAL A 3 22.45 -10.62 -26.15
CA VAL A 3 22.38 -10.81 -27.58
C VAL A 3 21.26 -9.94 -28.14
N LEU A 4 21.65 -8.85 -28.79
CA LEU A 4 20.82 -8.04 -29.64
C LEU A 4 20.63 -8.77 -30.97
N VAL A 5 19.37 -8.99 -31.39
CA VAL A 5 19.05 -9.38 -32.77
C VAL A 5 18.25 -8.25 -33.40
N SER A 6 18.96 -7.48 -34.25
CA SER A 6 18.35 -6.54 -35.19
C SER A 6 17.91 -7.30 -36.45
N ILE A 7 16.67 -7.22 -36.83
CA ILE A 7 16.19 -7.69 -38.14
C ILE A 7 15.76 -6.45 -38.93
N LEU A 8 16.53 -6.15 -39.97
CA LEU A 8 16.19 -5.24 -41.06
C LEU A 8 15.10 -5.85 -41.97
N LEU A 9 14.02 -5.15 -42.19
CA LEU A 9 13.05 -5.42 -43.22
C LEU A 9 13.24 -4.41 -44.36
N THR A 10 13.74 -4.89 -45.48
CA THR A 10 13.68 -4.19 -46.76
C THR A 10 12.44 -4.67 -47.56
N GLY A 11 11.76 -3.72 -48.16
CA GLY A 11 10.46 -3.84 -48.71
C GLY A 11 10.29 -4.61 -50.00
N CYS A 12 9.06 -4.81 -50.36
CA CYS A 12 8.59 -4.87 -51.77
C CYS A 12 7.15 -4.38 -51.88
N LEU A 13 6.99 -3.30 -52.62
CA LEU A 13 5.71 -2.75 -53.07
C LEU A 13 5.21 -3.56 -54.27
N THR A 14 4.01 -4.11 -54.21
CA THR A 14 3.13 -4.20 -55.41
C THR A 14 1.68 -4.28 -54.91
N GLY A 15 0.88 -3.40 -55.48
CA GLY A 15 -0.48 -3.15 -55.07
C GLY A 15 -1.49 -4.18 -55.55
N CYS A 16 -2.56 -4.25 -54.80
CA CYS A 16 -3.89 -4.58 -55.35
C CYS A 16 -4.92 -3.92 -54.43
N GLY A 17 -5.68 -3.00 -54.95
CA GLY A 17 -6.73 -2.29 -54.22
C GLY A 17 -7.89 -3.24 -53.90
N ALA A 18 -8.24 -3.33 -52.66
CA ALA A 18 -9.55 -3.74 -52.19
C ALA A 18 -9.97 -2.69 -51.15
N GLN A 19 -11.03 -1.97 -51.44
CA GLN A 19 -11.69 -1.08 -50.50
C GLN A 19 -12.20 -1.92 -49.34
N VAL A 20 -11.57 -1.74 -48.20
CA VAL A 20 -12.13 -2.19 -46.91
C VAL A 20 -12.97 -1.03 -46.41
N ALA A 21 -14.28 -1.22 -46.38
CA ALA A 21 -15.19 -0.33 -45.71
C ALA A 21 -14.80 -0.30 -44.23
N GLU A 22 -14.37 0.85 -43.74
CA GLU A 22 -14.23 1.14 -42.32
C GLU A 22 -15.62 1.12 -41.70
N ALA A 23 -15.92 0.04 -41.01
CA ALA A 23 -16.99 0.04 -40.04
C ALA A 23 -16.41 0.72 -38.77
N GLU A 24 -16.62 2.04 -38.67
CA GLU A 24 -16.53 2.74 -37.41
C GLU A 24 -17.60 2.14 -36.46
N GLN A 25 -17.19 1.18 -35.66
CA GLN A 25 -17.95 0.72 -34.53
C GLN A 25 -17.76 1.80 -33.46
N GLU A 26 -18.74 2.69 -33.35
CA GLU A 26 -18.86 3.58 -32.19
C GLU A 26 -18.79 2.71 -30.97
N ARG A 27 -17.66 2.81 -30.27
CA ARG A 27 -17.48 2.25 -28.94
C ARG A 27 -18.31 3.14 -28.02
N GLU A 28 -19.50 2.67 -27.69
CA GLU A 28 -20.33 3.27 -26.65
C GLU A 28 -19.49 3.22 -25.37
N GLU A 29 -18.89 4.36 -24.99
CA GLU A 29 -18.21 4.50 -23.70
C GLU A 29 -19.26 4.23 -22.61
N ALA A 30 -19.11 3.10 -21.93
CA ALA A 30 -19.89 2.82 -20.73
C ALA A 30 -19.71 4.03 -19.78
N PRO A 31 -20.80 4.57 -19.21
CA PRO A 31 -20.69 5.70 -18.30
C PRO A 31 -19.74 5.30 -17.17
N LEU A 32 -18.72 6.13 -16.93
CA LEU A 32 -17.87 6.04 -15.74
C LEU A 32 -18.81 5.90 -14.54
N GLN A 33 -18.81 4.74 -13.93
CA GLN A 33 -19.47 4.56 -12.63
C GLN A 33 -18.74 5.52 -11.68
N THR A 34 -19.41 6.62 -11.35
CA THR A 34 -19.00 7.44 -10.23
C THR A 34 -18.98 6.51 -9.03
N MET A 35 -17.78 6.21 -8.53
CA MET A 35 -17.64 5.52 -7.24
C MET A 35 -18.44 6.37 -6.24
N GLU A 36 -19.51 5.79 -5.67
CA GLU A 36 -20.18 6.38 -4.54
C GLU A 36 -19.10 6.57 -3.46
N GLU A 37 -18.90 7.81 -3.04
CA GLU A 37 -17.99 8.11 -1.95
C GLU A 37 -18.45 7.31 -0.73
N ASP A 38 -17.58 6.45 -0.22
CA ASP A 38 -17.84 5.70 1.00
C ASP A 38 -17.96 6.74 2.15
N PRO A 39 -19.15 6.89 2.74
CA PRO A 39 -19.37 7.90 3.77
C PRO A 39 -18.48 7.69 5.01
N ASP A 40 -17.97 6.49 5.23
CA ASP A 40 -17.04 6.19 6.32
C ASP A 40 -15.59 6.62 6.03
N LEU A 41 -15.26 6.98 4.78
CA LEU A 41 -13.95 7.47 4.37
C LEU A 41 -13.86 9.00 4.25
N SER A 42 -14.90 9.74 4.62
CA SER A 42 -14.85 11.19 4.64
C SER A 42 -13.95 11.66 5.80
N TYR A 43 -12.74 12.10 5.50
CA TYR A 43 -11.94 12.83 6.46
C TYR A 43 -11.68 14.26 5.95
N GLU A 44 -11.71 15.21 6.85
CA GLU A 44 -11.32 16.58 6.52
C GLU A 44 -9.80 16.64 6.34
N VAL A 45 -9.37 16.99 5.15
CA VAL A 45 -7.94 17.23 4.89
C VAL A 45 -7.51 18.43 5.73
N PRO A 46 -6.51 18.30 6.63
CA PRO A 46 -6.04 19.41 7.42
C PRO A 46 -5.55 20.54 6.52
N VAL A 47 -5.86 21.77 6.88
CA VAL A 47 -5.45 22.98 6.13
C VAL A 47 -3.92 23.13 6.08
N SER A 48 -3.21 22.57 7.08
CA SER A 48 -1.75 22.51 7.13
C SER A 48 -1.29 21.24 7.82
N ALA A 49 -0.20 20.66 7.35
CA ALA A 49 0.45 19.59 8.07
C ALA A 49 1.11 20.12 9.35
N PRO A 50 1.13 19.35 10.45
CA PRO A 50 1.86 19.74 11.65
C PRO A 50 3.36 19.82 11.37
N HIS A 51 4.04 20.69 12.11
CA HIS A 51 5.50 20.82 12.02
C HIS A 51 6.27 19.70 12.73
N ILE A 52 5.57 18.91 13.52
CA ILE A 52 6.09 17.73 14.21
C ILE A 52 5.46 16.49 13.57
N LEU A 53 6.27 15.73 12.84
CA LEU A 53 5.82 14.56 12.11
C LEU A 53 6.11 13.30 12.92
N VAL A 54 5.11 12.48 13.08
CA VAL A 54 5.16 11.19 13.79
C VAL A 54 4.64 10.07 12.89
N ASN A 55 4.97 8.83 13.21
CA ASN A 55 4.34 7.70 12.55
C ASN A 55 2.87 7.64 12.96
N GLN A 56 1.97 7.85 12.02
CA GLN A 56 0.53 7.91 12.30
C GLN A 56 -0.10 6.55 12.61
N LEU A 57 0.53 5.45 12.16
CA LEU A 57 0.16 4.12 12.66
C LEU A 57 0.57 3.93 14.12
N GLY A 58 1.62 4.63 14.56
CA GLY A 58 2.16 4.57 15.91
C GLY A 58 3.50 3.85 15.99
N TYR A 59 3.85 3.41 17.18
CA TYR A 59 5.14 2.81 17.51
C TYR A 59 4.97 1.57 18.37
N ILE A 60 5.78 0.54 18.15
CA ILE A 60 5.87 -0.63 19.03
C ILE A 60 6.57 -0.23 20.32
N THR A 61 6.14 -0.79 21.45
CA THR A 61 6.60 -0.40 22.79
C THR A 61 8.12 -0.37 22.94
N GLN A 62 8.83 -1.38 22.47
CA GLN A 62 10.29 -1.49 22.60
C GLN A 62 11.06 -1.10 21.33
N SER A 63 10.38 -0.52 20.33
CA SER A 63 11.05 -0.06 19.11
C SER A 63 11.71 1.31 19.30
N THR A 64 12.61 1.64 18.39
CA THR A 64 13.09 3.02 18.24
C THR A 64 11.93 3.93 17.82
N LYS A 65 11.76 5.06 18.51
CA LYS A 65 10.69 6.02 18.28
C LYS A 65 11.29 7.38 17.97
N ILE A 66 11.13 7.81 16.74
CA ILE A 66 11.67 9.08 16.26
C ILE A 66 10.53 9.96 15.76
N ALA A 67 10.53 11.21 16.20
CA ALA A 67 9.73 12.29 15.63
C ALA A 67 10.62 13.19 14.76
N VAL A 68 10.05 13.76 13.70
CA VAL A 68 10.73 14.71 12.83
C VAL A 68 10.17 16.10 13.08
N PHE A 69 11.04 17.04 13.38
CA PHE A 69 10.71 18.44 13.61
C PHE A 69 11.14 19.25 12.39
N CYS A 70 10.23 20.06 11.85
CA CYS A 70 10.48 20.85 10.66
C CYS A 70 9.98 22.28 10.87
N GLY A 71 10.84 23.28 10.71
CA GLY A 71 10.47 24.68 10.88
C GLY A 71 11.62 25.63 10.65
N SER A 72 11.32 26.94 10.66
CA SER A 72 12.34 27.98 10.49
C SER A 72 13.39 27.99 11.60
N GLN A 73 13.07 27.42 12.74
CA GLN A 73 13.95 27.22 13.89
C GLN A 73 13.50 25.97 14.66
N LEU A 74 14.48 25.16 15.08
CA LEU A 74 14.20 24.01 15.93
C LEU A 74 14.01 24.43 17.38
N PRO A 75 13.07 23.79 18.11
CA PRO A 75 12.87 24.02 19.53
C PRO A 75 14.04 23.46 20.36
N ASP A 76 14.32 24.08 21.51
CA ASP A 76 15.33 23.61 22.44
C ASP A 76 14.92 22.30 23.16
N ARG A 77 13.62 22.03 23.22
CA ARG A 77 13.03 20.84 23.82
C ARG A 77 11.72 20.46 23.17
N PHE A 78 11.31 19.22 23.35
CA PHE A 78 9.96 18.74 23.08
C PHE A 78 9.48 17.90 24.26
N GLU A 79 8.17 17.75 24.37
CA GLU A 79 7.53 16.97 25.42
C GLU A 79 6.59 15.92 24.78
N VAL A 80 6.66 14.68 25.26
CA VAL A 80 5.69 13.64 24.91
C VAL A 80 4.62 13.67 25.99
N ILE A 81 3.38 13.81 25.57
CA ILE A 81 2.24 14.00 26.45
C ILE A 81 1.28 12.83 26.28
N ASP A 82 0.90 12.22 27.39
CA ASP A 82 -0.17 11.24 27.45
C ASP A 82 -1.49 11.93 27.13
N ALA A 83 -2.15 11.49 26.04
CA ALA A 83 -3.34 12.15 25.52
C ALA A 83 -4.57 11.99 26.42
N ASP A 84 -4.62 10.95 27.26
CA ASP A 84 -5.75 10.68 28.14
C ASP A 84 -5.65 11.47 29.46
N THR A 85 -4.43 11.68 29.94
CA THR A 85 -4.21 12.33 31.24
C THR A 85 -3.71 13.77 31.12
N GLY A 86 -3.20 14.18 29.95
CA GLY A 86 -2.57 15.48 29.72
C GLY A 86 -1.22 15.64 30.44
N LYS A 87 -0.60 14.55 30.87
CA LYS A 87 0.67 14.61 31.62
C LYS A 87 1.86 14.41 30.70
N THR A 88 2.89 15.22 30.87
CA THR A 88 4.20 15.00 30.25
C THR A 88 4.82 13.71 30.80
N VAL A 89 5.11 12.76 29.92
CA VAL A 89 5.74 11.47 30.25
C VAL A 89 7.22 11.43 29.86
N TYR A 90 7.64 12.30 28.95
CA TYR A 90 9.03 12.39 28.51
C TYR A 90 9.35 13.81 28.00
N THR A 91 10.58 14.24 28.23
CA THR A 91 11.11 15.49 27.69
C THR A 91 12.43 15.17 26.99
N GLY A 92 12.55 15.60 25.73
CA GLY A 92 13.74 15.40 24.92
C GLY A 92 14.17 16.69 24.22
N LYS A 93 15.26 16.60 23.48
CA LYS A 93 15.77 17.68 22.64
C LYS A 93 15.93 17.18 21.20
N PRO A 94 15.44 17.91 20.18
CA PRO A 94 15.69 17.54 18.80
C PRO A 94 17.17 17.71 18.44
N GLU A 95 17.73 16.70 17.77
CA GLU A 95 19.05 16.77 17.16
C GLU A 95 18.94 17.31 15.75
N LYS A 96 19.59 18.44 15.47
CA LYS A 96 19.61 19.04 14.14
C LYS A 96 20.29 18.12 13.14
N ARG A 97 19.69 18.00 11.96
CA ARG A 97 20.28 17.30 10.80
C ARG A 97 20.63 18.31 9.73
N GLU A 98 21.68 18.00 8.98
CA GLU A 98 22.00 18.78 7.79
C GLU A 98 20.89 18.59 6.77
N SER A 99 20.22 19.69 6.40
CA SER A 99 19.25 19.67 5.29
C SER A 99 20.01 19.76 3.96
N GLN A 100 19.46 19.15 2.92
CA GLN A 100 19.96 19.39 1.56
C GLN A 100 19.67 20.85 1.17
N ASP A 101 20.55 21.45 0.37
CA ASP A 101 20.60 22.87 0.00
C ASP A 101 19.30 23.50 -0.55
N SER A 102 18.24 22.73 -0.77
CA SER A 102 16.95 23.20 -1.30
C SER A 102 15.88 23.46 -0.24
N CYS A 103 16.12 23.11 1.03
CA CYS A 103 15.15 23.29 2.10
C CYS A 103 15.49 24.53 2.95
N THR A 104 14.56 25.48 3.05
CA THR A 104 14.72 26.69 3.87
C THR A 104 14.47 26.42 5.35
N ASP A 105 13.82 25.30 5.69
CA ASP A 105 13.49 24.92 7.06
C ASP A 105 14.61 24.06 7.68
N GLU A 106 14.79 24.25 8.98
CA GLU A 106 15.63 23.37 9.79
C GLU A 106 14.91 22.06 10.06
N ILE A 107 15.63 20.94 9.95
CA ILE A 107 15.11 19.60 10.24
C ILE A 107 15.87 19.03 11.45
N GLY A 108 15.10 18.49 12.39
CA GLY A 108 15.63 17.82 13.57
C GLY A 108 14.93 16.48 13.84
N TYR A 109 15.62 15.57 14.49
CA TYR A 109 15.09 14.29 14.93
C TYR A 109 15.05 14.22 16.44
N GLY A 110 13.89 13.94 17.01
CA GLY A 110 13.70 13.75 18.44
C GLY A 110 13.50 12.28 18.76
N ASP A 111 14.42 11.69 19.53
CA ASP A 111 14.32 10.33 20.01
C ASP A 111 13.53 10.32 21.33
N PHE A 112 12.46 9.53 21.36
CA PHE A 112 11.64 9.29 22.55
C PHE A 112 11.42 7.78 22.80
N SER A 113 12.37 6.96 22.37
CA SER A 113 12.33 5.50 22.49
C SER A 113 12.13 5.01 23.92
N GLN A 114 12.48 5.85 24.92
CA GLN A 114 12.28 5.54 26.35
C GLN A 114 10.80 5.53 26.79
N VAL A 115 9.88 6.03 25.97
CA VAL A 115 8.44 5.93 26.25
C VAL A 115 7.96 4.57 25.79
N GLU A 116 7.93 3.59 26.70
CA GLU A 116 7.60 2.20 26.41
C GLU A 116 6.19 1.80 26.84
N LEU A 117 5.51 2.61 27.65
CA LEU A 117 4.17 2.28 28.12
C LEU A 117 3.16 2.34 26.96
N PRO A 118 2.32 1.31 26.81
CA PRO A 118 1.22 1.37 25.85
C PRO A 118 0.26 2.51 26.19
N GLY A 119 -0.22 3.22 25.15
CA GLY A 119 -1.13 4.34 25.33
C GLY A 119 -1.23 5.21 24.10
N LYS A 120 -2.01 6.28 24.20
CA LYS A 120 -2.16 7.30 23.19
C LYS A 120 -1.39 8.56 23.58
N TYR A 121 -0.59 9.08 22.67
CA TYR A 121 0.33 10.18 22.95
C TYR A 121 0.28 11.23 21.84
N TYR A 122 0.78 12.41 22.12
CA TYR A 122 1.16 13.43 21.15
C TYR A 122 2.44 14.14 21.62
N ILE A 123 3.09 14.85 20.71
CA ILE A 123 4.30 15.61 21.02
C ILE A 123 3.97 17.08 20.90
N GLU A 124 4.35 17.86 21.92
CA GLU A 124 4.30 19.31 21.95
C GLU A 124 5.71 19.87 21.94
N ALA A 125 5.94 20.94 21.18
CA ALA A 125 7.19 21.68 21.21
C ALA A 125 6.97 23.18 21.05
N PRO A 126 7.72 24.03 21.80
CA PRO A 126 7.68 25.47 21.61
C PRO A 126 7.93 25.83 20.15
N LEU A 127 7.24 26.83 19.64
CA LEU A 127 7.32 27.36 18.27
C LEU A 127 6.67 26.48 17.18
N LEU A 128 6.57 25.18 17.38
CA LEU A 128 6.07 24.24 16.36
C LEU A 128 4.66 23.72 16.66
N GLY A 129 4.19 23.86 17.92
CA GLY A 129 2.88 23.37 18.36
C GLY A 129 2.86 21.87 18.58
N ASP A 130 1.75 21.24 18.24
CA ASP A 130 1.47 19.83 18.53
C ASP A 130 1.60 18.95 17.30
N SER A 131 2.02 17.71 17.51
CA SER A 131 1.92 16.64 16.50
C SER A 131 0.48 16.11 16.43
N TYR A 132 0.19 15.30 15.39
CA TYR A 132 -0.95 14.39 15.50
C TYR A 132 -0.73 13.41 16.65
N SER A 133 -1.85 12.96 17.22
CA SER A 133 -1.80 11.88 18.22
C SER A 133 -1.41 10.55 17.54
N PHE A 134 -0.65 9.75 18.26
CA PHE A 134 -0.20 8.42 17.84
C PHE A 134 -0.38 7.42 18.97
N GLN A 135 -0.32 6.14 18.63
CA GLN A 135 -0.44 5.06 19.59
C GLN A 135 0.93 4.39 19.82
N ILE A 136 1.17 3.96 21.05
CA ILE A 136 2.25 3.02 21.38
C ILE A 136 1.58 1.73 21.83
N ALA A 137 1.84 0.60 21.14
CA ALA A 137 1.28 -0.70 21.46
C ALA A 137 2.11 -1.83 20.86
N ASP A 138 2.06 -3.03 21.44
CA ASP A 138 2.79 -4.20 20.94
C ASP A 138 2.13 -4.80 19.69
N ASN A 139 0.80 -4.76 19.63
CA ASN A 139 -0.01 -5.32 18.54
C ASN A 139 -0.42 -4.31 17.46
N LEU A 140 0.32 -3.23 17.35
CA LEU A 140 -0.03 -2.09 16.51
C LEU A 140 -0.18 -2.44 15.01
N TYR A 141 0.57 -3.44 14.54
CA TYR A 141 0.60 -3.83 13.14
C TYR A 141 -0.21 -5.09 12.81
N ASP A 142 -0.91 -5.69 13.79
CA ASP A 142 -1.67 -6.92 13.58
C ASP A 142 -2.78 -6.72 12.54
N ASP A 143 -3.56 -5.65 12.69
CA ASP A 143 -4.61 -5.31 11.72
C ASP A 143 -4.01 -4.97 10.33
N VAL A 144 -2.85 -4.30 10.29
CA VAL A 144 -2.17 -3.99 9.03
C VAL A 144 -1.72 -5.28 8.32
N LEU A 145 -1.16 -6.24 9.07
CA LEU A 145 -0.79 -7.55 8.55
C LEU A 145 -2.01 -8.30 8.03
N LYS A 146 -3.10 -8.32 8.80
CA LYS A 146 -4.36 -8.96 8.43
C LYS A 146 -4.90 -8.39 7.11
N GLU A 147 -5.01 -7.09 6.99
CA GLU A 147 -5.51 -6.44 5.76
C GLU A 147 -4.53 -6.62 4.58
N ALA A 148 -3.22 -6.63 4.80
CA ALA A 148 -2.25 -6.92 3.76
C ALA A 148 -2.37 -8.36 3.23
N VAL A 149 -2.57 -9.35 4.10
CA VAL A 149 -2.80 -10.75 3.69
C VAL A 149 -4.16 -10.90 3.00
N LYS A 150 -5.19 -10.21 3.49
CA LYS A 150 -6.55 -10.22 2.91
C LYS A 150 -6.60 -9.68 1.48
N GLN A 151 -5.66 -8.80 1.11
CA GLN A 151 -5.46 -8.37 -0.28
C GLN A 151 -5.27 -9.57 -1.24
N TYR A 152 -4.52 -10.59 -0.83
CA TYR A 152 -4.33 -11.80 -1.64
C TYR A 152 -5.62 -12.61 -1.76
N TYR A 153 -6.46 -12.63 -0.72
CA TYR A 153 -7.77 -13.26 -0.78
C TYR A 153 -8.68 -12.57 -1.81
N TYR A 154 -8.76 -11.24 -1.78
CA TYR A 154 -9.60 -10.48 -2.70
C TYR A 154 -9.22 -10.63 -4.18
N ASN A 155 -7.96 -10.89 -4.47
CA ASN A 155 -7.49 -11.07 -5.84
C ASN A 155 -7.46 -12.54 -6.31
N ARG A 156 -8.02 -13.48 -5.51
CA ARG A 156 -8.08 -14.90 -5.89
C ARG A 156 -8.93 -15.10 -7.15
N CYS A 157 -8.38 -15.90 -8.07
CA CYS A 157 -9.06 -16.33 -9.29
C CYS A 157 -9.63 -17.74 -9.10
N GLY A 158 -10.74 -18.05 -9.76
CA GLY A 158 -11.30 -19.40 -9.82
C GLY A 158 -12.09 -19.85 -8.60
N ILE A 159 -12.27 -19.01 -7.59
CA ILE A 159 -13.08 -19.30 -6.41
C ILE A 159 -14.20 -18.27 -6.24
N THR A 160 -15.25 -18.64 -5.54
CA THR A 160 -16.27 -17.69 -5.09
C THR A 160 -15.80 -16.98 -3.85
N LEU A 161 -15.78 -15.65 -3.87
CA LEU A 161 -15.59 -14.83 -2.70
C LEU A 161 -16.96 -14.52 -2.10
N THR A 162 -17.23 -15.02 -0.90
CA THR A 162 -18.51 -14.85 -0.23
C THR A 162 -18.62 -13.48 0.43
N GLU A 163 -19.84 -12.99 0.60
CA GLU A 163 -20.12 -11.71 1.25
C GLU A 163 -19.63 -11.69 2.71
N GLU A 164 -19.63 -12.85 3.37
CA GLU A 164 -19.16 -13.04 4.74
C GLU A 164 -17.68 -12.62 4.91
N PHE A 165 -16.81 -12.99 3.96
CA PHE A 165 -15.37 -12.73 4.05
C PHE A 165 -14.89 -11.59 3.15
N ALA A 166 -15.62 -11.28 2.08
CA ALA A 166 -15.22 -10.27 1.09
C ALA A 166 -16.07 -8.98 1.15
N GLY A 167 -17.18 -8.97 1.88
CA GLY A 167 -18.07 -7.82 1.95
C GLY A 167 -18.51 -7.33 0.56
N SER A 168 -18.35 -6.06 0.28
CA SER A 168 -18.68 -5.44 -1.02
C SER A 168 -17.85 -5.94 -2.19
N ARG A 169 -16.77 -6.70 -1.95
CA ARG A 169 -15.92 -7.31 -2.98
C ARG A 169 -16.31 -8.75 -3.30
N ALA A 170 -17.44 -9.24 -2.77
CA ALA A 170 -17.96 -10.58 -3.04
C ALA A 170 -18.27 -10.75 -4.53
N HIS A 171 -17.89 -11.90 -5.08
CA HIS A 171 -18.21 -12.27 -6.46
C HIS A 171 -18.17 -13.78 -6.65
N ASN A 172 -18.87 -14.24 -7.70
CA ASN A 172 -18.80 -15.64 -8.09
C ASN A 172 -17.42 -16.03 -8.65
N ALA A 173 -17.12 -17.34 -8.66
CA ALA A 173 -15.90 -17.84 -9.27
C ALA A 173 -15.76 -17.34 -10.72
N CYS A 174 -14.59 -16.79 -11.04
CA CYS A 174 -14.22 -16.25 -12.33
C CYS A 174 -13.22 -17.18 -13.04
N HIS A 175 -13.08 -17.07 -14.38
CA HIS A 175 -12.10 -17.79 -15.18
C HIS A 175 -12.13 -19.31 -14.92
N THR A 176 -13.33 -19.89 -14.84
CA THR A 176 -13.54 -21.32 -14.58
C THR A 176 -13.45 -22.19 -15.85
N GLY A 177 -13.38 -21.57 -17.01
CA GLY A 177 -13.16 -22.24 -18.30
C GLY A 177 -11.70 -22.42 -18.66
N HIS A 178 -11.43 -23.33 -19.61
CA HIS A 178 -10.08 -23.49 -20.14
C HIS A 178 -9.66 -22.26 -20.96
N ALA A 179 -8.43 -21.82 -20.80
CA ALA A 179 -7.83 -20.81 -21.66
C ALA A 179 -7.33 -21.45 -22.97
N LEU A 180 -7.48 -20.73 -24.07
CA LEU A 180 -7.00 -21.15 -25.39
C LEU A 180 -5.58 -20.63 -25.61
N LEU A 181 -4.73 -21.43 -26.23
CA LEU A 181 -3.41 -20.99 -26.61
C LEU A 181 -3.53 -19.96 -27.75
N ARG A 182 -2.85 -18.83 -27.62
CA ARG A 182 -2.95 -17.72 -28.59
C ARG A 182 -2.49 -18.09 -30.00
N GLU A 183 -1.43 -18.90 -30.09
CA GLU A 183 -0.83 -19.34 -31.35
C GLU A 183 -1.60 -20.51 -32.00
N ASP A 184 -2.38 -21.25 -31.20
CA ASP A 184 -3.19 -22.38 -31.68
C ASP A 184 -4.45 -22.53 -30.82
N MET A 185 -5.54 -21.94 -31.24
CA MET A 185 -6.81 -21.97 -30.52
C MET A 185 -7.46 -23.36 -30.42
N SER A 186 -6.91 -24.40 -31.07
CA SER A 186 -7.34 -25.77 -30.88
C SER A 186 -6.77 -26.38 -29.59
N VAL A 187 -5.74 -25.76 -29.03
CA VAL A 187 -5.12 -26.19 -27.76
C VAL A 187 -5.72 -25.39 -26.63
N SER A 188 -6.23 -26.11 -25.63
CA SER A 188 -6.76 -25.50 -24.41
C SER A 188 -6.10 -26.07 -23.18
N MET A 189 -6.01 -25.23 -22.11
CA MET A 189 -5.40 -25.60 -20.85
C MET A 189 -6.25 -25.06 -19.70
N ASP A 190 -6.38 -25.84 -18.63
CA ASP A 190 -6.91 -25.34 -17.38
C ASP A 190 -5.88 -24.46 -16.70
N VAL A 191 -6.20 -23.19 -16.58
CA VAL A 191 -5.39 -22.17 -15.90
C VAL A 191 -6.17 -21.52 -14.77
N SER A 192 -7.16 -22.24 -14.23
CA SER A 192 -7.95 -21.77 -13.07
C SER A 192 -7.05 -21.57 -11.84
N GLY A 193 -7.52 -20.78 -10.87
CA GLY A 193 -6.75 -20.45 -9.66
C GLY A 193 -5.72 -19.34 -9.84
N GLY A 194 -4.88 -19.17 -8.83
CA GLY A 194 -3.93 -18.06 -8.74
C GLY A 194 -4.56 -16.73 -8.38
N TRP A 195 -3.93 -15.64 -8.78
CA TRP A 195 -4.32 -14.27 -8.46
C TRP A 195 -4.38 -13.40 -9.71
N HIS A 196 -5.39 -12.52 -9.76
CA HIS A 196 -5.43 -11.42 -10.71
C HIS A 196 -4.36 -10.39 -10.39
N GLN A 197 -3.80 -9.76 -11.41
CA GLN A 197 -2.71 -8.78 -11.27
C GLN A 197 -3.05 -7.41 -11.81
N ASP A 198 -4.12 -7.32 -12.58
CA ASP A 198 -4.62 -6.09 -13.15
C ASP A 198 -6.15 -6.13 -13.27
N GLU A 199 -6.72 -5.00 -13.66
CA GLU A 199 -8.16 -4.82 -13.87
C GLU A 199 -8.75 -5.72 -14.97
N ASN A 200 -7.90 -6.23 -15.88
CA ASN A 200 -8.33 -7.15 -16.94
C ASN A 200 -8.34 -8.61 -16.48
N GLY A 201 -7.97 -8.86 -15.22
CA GLY A 201 -7.91 -10.20 -14.65
C GLY A 201 -6.77 -11.06 -15.19
N SER A 202 -5.71 -10.45 -15.73
CA SER A 202 -4.54 -11.19 -16.18
C SER A 202 -3.80 -11.85 -15.03
N LYS A 203 -3.11 -12.95 -15.32
CA LYS A 203 -2.35 -13.74 -14.35
C LYS A 203 -0.95 -13.98 -14.89
N ASP A 204 0.06 -13.63 -14.11
CA ASP A 204 1.47 -13.78 -14.44
C ASP A 204 2.13 -14.80 -13.50
N VAL A 205 2.75 -15.82 -14.08
CA VAL A 205 3.38 -16.92 -13.32
C VAL A 205 4.57 -16.42 -12.49
N VAL A 206 5.37 -15.49 -13.02
CA VAL A 206 6.56 -14.99 -12.32
C VAL A 206 6.14 -14.22 -11.08
N ARG A 207 5.20 -13.29 -11.21
CA ARG A 207 4.69 -12.52 -10.08
C ARG A 207 3.97 -13.41 -9.06
N ALA A 208 3.21 -14.40 -9.52
CA ALA A 208 2.58 -15.35 -8.61
C ALA A 208 3.64 -16.13 -7.79
N ALA A 209 4.73 -16.56 -8.43
CA ALA A 209 5.83 -17.23 -7.75
C ALA A 209 6.57 -16.32 -6.75
N GLU A 210 6.78 -15.05 -7.11
CA GLU A 210 7.34 -14.03 -6.20
C GLU A 210 6.45 -13.85 -4.97
N ASN A 211 5.14 -13.68 -5.15
CA ASN A 211 4.18 -13.52 -4.06
C ASN A 211 4.17 -14.74 -3.13
N ILE A 212 4.17 -15.95 -3.69
CA ILE A 212 4.24 -17.19 -2.90
C ILE A 212 5.55 -17.23 -2.10
N SER A 213 6.67 -16.89 -2.72
CA SER A 213 7.98 -16.87 -2.06
C SER A 213 8.02 -15.90 -0.88
N VAL A 214 7.47 -14.70 -1.07
CA VAL A 214 7.40 -13.68 0.01
C VAL A 214 6.50 -14.15 1.15
N MET A 215 5.32 -14.72 0.86
CA MET A 215 4.42 -15.24 1.90
C MET A 215 5.04 -16.39 2.68
N LEU A 216 5.70 -17.34 2.00
CA LEU A 216 6.40 -18.45 2.66
C LEU A 216 7.56 -17.95 3.52
N LEU A 217 8.35 -17.00 3.02
CA LEU A 217 9.44 -16.39 3.78
C LEU A 217 8.93 -15.63 5.01
N ALA A 218 7.84 -14.88 4.86
CA ALA A 218 7.22 -14.19 5.98
C ALA A 218 6.76 -15.17 7.07
N TYR A 219 6.12 -16.28 6.67
CA TYR A 219 5.71 -17.32 7.61
C TYR A 219 6.91 -18.03 8.27
N GLU A 220 7.97 -18.30 7.52
CA GLU A 220 9.19 -18.93 8.06
C GLU A 220 9.89 -18.04 9.08
N LEU A 221 9.97 -16.74 8.83
CA LEU A 221 10.68 -15.79 9.69
C LEU A 221 9.84 -15.29 10.88
N PHE A 222 8.52 -15.19 10.70
CA PHE A 222 7.59 -14.56 11.64
C PHE A 222 6.34 -15.42 11.85
N GLY A 223 6.50 -16.75 11.96
CA GLY A 223 5.39 -17.70 12.07
C GLY A 223 4.41 -17.38 13.20
N ASP A 224 4.92 -16.87 14.32
CA ASP A 224 4.09 -16.50 15.48
C ASP A 224 3.15 -15.30 15.21
N ALA A 225 3.41 -14.51 14.15
CA ALA A 225 2.54 -13.41 13.74
C ALA A 225 1.31 -13.88 12.91
N PHE A 226 1.31 -15.14 12.48
CA PHE A 226 0.21 -15.75 11.72
C PHE A 226 -0.52 -16.72 12.64
N SER A 227 -1.66 -16.31 13.18
CA SER A 227 -2.54 -17.19 13.96
C SER A 227 -3.65 -17.76 13.08
N ASP A 228 -4.18 -18.93 13.47
CA ASP A 228 -5.35 -19.54 12.81
C ASP A 228 -6.65 -18.75 13.05
N ASP A 229 -6.60 -17.73 13.94
CA ASP A 229 -7.74 -16.87 14.30
C ASP A 229 -7.81 -15.61 13.41
N MET A 230 -7.12 -15.58 12.26
CA MET A 230 -7.17 -14.47 11.29
C MET A 230 -8.39 -14.58 10.35
N GLU A 231 -9.56 -14.97 10.89
CA GLU A 231 -10.84 -14.98 10.19
C GLU A 231 -11.47 -13.59 10.06
#